data_4fb2b26aa5b38975a696147cae4f97c2
#
_entry.id   4fb2b26aa5b38975a696147cae4f97c2
#
_cell.length_a   1.000
_cell.length_b   1.000
_cell.length_c   1.000
_cell.angle_alpha   90.00
_cell.angle_beta   90.00
_cell.angle_gamma   90.00
#
_symmetry.space_group_name_H-M   'P 1'
#
loop_
_entity.id
_entity.type
_entity.pdbx_description
1 polymer ?
#
loop_
_entity_poly.entity_id
_entity_poly.type
_entity_poly.pdbx_seq_one_letter_code
_entity_poly.pdbx_strand_id
1 'polypeptide(L)'
;IAVDLTNKEGRQVAHRIAASCDVVVTNLTMERQSKFELTELDLRENHPELIHVTLTGYGNNGIDQDRLAFDYTAFFSRGGVLNTMGEPGNTPPNPRPGQGDHTTSLAILSSILLALRERDLTGEGQAVSVALMHAAIWTMSSDLSVGLATGEAPGPIMRIETPSPLVGRFRCADDRWLMLTMPAEGYWEPFCEALDQPEWITD
;
A
#
# COMPACT_ATOMS: atom_id res chain seq x y z
N ILE A 1 -18.96 -12.42 15.54
CA ILE A 1 -19.18 -12.16 16.96
C ILE A 1 -18.96 -10.69 17.26
N ALA A 2 -19.77 -10.11 18.15
CA ALA A 2 -19.54 -8.78 18.69
C ALA A 2 -19.16 -8.91 20.18
N VAL A 3 -18.09 -8.22 20.59
CA VAL A 3 -17.55 -8.28 21.95
C VAL A 3 -17.33 -6.84 22.45
N ASP A 4 -17.86 -6.52 23.63
CA ASP A 4 -17.64 -5.23 24.26
C ASP A 4 -16.31 -5.24 25.02
N LEU A 5 -15.28 -4.63 24.44
CA LEU A 5 -13.93 -4.53 25.02
C LEU A 5 -13.84 -3.51 26.16
N THR A 6 -14.88 -2.72 26.41
CA THR A 6 -14.86 -1.72 27.49
C THR A 6 -14.97 -2.36 28.87
N ASN A 7 -15.53 -3.54 28.96
CA ASN A 7 -15.65 -4.31 30.20
C ASN A 7 -14.64 -5.47 30.27
N LYS A 8 -14.41 -5.98 31.47
CA LYS A 8 -13.42 -7.03 31.73
C LYS A 8 -13.82 -8.36 31.09
N GLU A 9 -15.08 -8.71 31.14
CA GLU A 9 -15.60 -9.97 30.59
C GLU A 9 -15.42 -10.03 29.08
N GLY A 10 -15.66 -8.92 28.39
CA GLY A 10 -15.43 -8.81 26.96
C GLY A 10 -13.96 -8.98 26.59
N ARG A 11 -13.04 -8.33 27.35
CA ARG A 11 -11.59 -8.54 27.12
C ARG A 11 -11.19 -9.99 27.34
N GLN A 12 -11.69 -10.65 28.38
CA GLN A 12 -11.44 -12.08 28.61
C GLN A 12 -11.95 -12.97 27.47
N VAL A 13 -13.08 -12.62 26.85
CA VAL A 13 -13.57 -13.33 25.65
C VAL A 13 -12.62 -13.12 24.50
N ALA A 14 -12.14 -11.89 24.27
CA ALA A 14 -11.17 -11.58 23.19
C ALA A 14 -9.86 -12.36 23.39
N HIS A 15 -9.32 -12.43 24.60
CA HIS A 15 -8.13 -13.23 24.91
C HIS A 15 -8.33 -14.73 24.63
N ARG A 16 -9.49 -15.28 25.01
CA ARG A 16 -9.78 -16.71 24.71
C ARG A 16 -9.89 -16.98 23.21
N ILE A 17 -10.44 -16.04 22.45
CA ILE A 17 -10.48 -16.16 20.99
C ILE A 17 -9.06 -16.10 20.43
N ALA A 18 -8.27 -15.11 20.84
CA ALA A 18 -6.88 -14.97 20.42
C ALA A 18 -6.06 -16.22 20.72
N ALA A 19 -6.22 -16.81 21.90
CA ALA A 19 -5.55 -18.04 22.32
C ALA A 19 -5.90 -19.29 21.47
N SER A 20 -6.99 -19.23 20.71
CA SER A 20 -7.39 -20.32 19.80
C SER A 20 -6.96 -20.08 18.34
N CYS A 21 -6.20 -19.02 18.08
CA CYS A 21 -5.77 -18.61 16.74
C CYS A 21 -4.24 -18.70 16.61
N ASP A 22 -3.77 -18.97 15.41
CA ASP A 22 -2.37 -18.87 15.04
C ASP A 22 -1.93 -17.42 14.80
N VAL A 23 -2.85 -16.60 14.31
CA VAL A 23 -2.61 -15.23 13.89
C VAL A 23 -3.74 -14.34 14.40
N VAL A 24 -3.40 -13.24 15.02
CA VAL A 24 -4.33 -12.15 15.36
C VAL A 24 -3.97 -10.93 14.52
N VAL A 25 -4.95 -10.39 13.78
CA VAL A 25 -4.80 -9.15 13.02
C VAL A 25 -5.68 -8.07 13.64
N THR A 26 -5.11 -6.91 13.95
CA THR A 26 -5.84 -5.78 14.52
C THR A 26 -5.52 -4.47 13.78
N ASN A 27 -6.53 -3.62 13.64
CA ASN A 27 -6.37 -2.23 13.18
C ASN A 27 -6.62 -1.21 14.30
N LEU A 28 -6.62 -1.65 15.55
CA LEU A 28 -6.66 -0.75 16.69
C LEU A 28 -5.34 0.01 16.80
N THR A 29 -5.40 1.32 17.14
CA THR A 29 -4.20 2.10 17.47
C THR A 29 -3.50 1.50 18.69
N MET A 30 -2.20 1.80 18.87
CA MET A 30 -1.42 1.30 20.01
C MET A 30 -2.05 1.70 21.36
N GLU A 31 -2.56 2.94 21.45
CA GLU A 31 -3.30 3.43 22.62
C GLU A 31 -4.52 2.53 22.93
N ARG A 32 -5.31 2.19 21.89
CA ARG A 32 -6.51 1.35 22.06
C ARG A 32 -6.16 -0.10 22.37
N GLN A 33 -5.10 -0.64 21.76
CA GLN A 33 -4.61 -1.98 22.11
C GLN A 33 -4.23 -2.05 23.58
N SER A 34 -3.45 -1.08 24.05
CA SER A 34 -3.07 -0.98 25.48
C SER A 34 -4.29 -0.82 26.39
N LYS A 35 -5.22 0.06 26.03
CA LYS A 35 -6.46 0.26 26.79
C LYS A 35 -7.30 -1.01 26.94
N PHE A 36 -7.30 -1.86 25.92
CA PHE A 36 -8.11 -3.08 25.89
C PHE A 36 -7.32 -4.34 26.25
N GLU A 37 -6.07 -4.20 26.67
CA GLU A 37 -5.18 -5.33 27.01
C GLU A 37 -5.03 -6.32 25.82
N LEU A 38 -4.87 -5.80 24.60
CA LEU A 38 -4.76 -6.57 23.36
C LEU A 38 -3.45 -6.27 22.63
N THR A 39 -2.44 -5.78 23.34
CA THR A 39 -1.10 -5.61 22.75
C THR A 39 -0.46 -6.96 22.45
N GLU A 40 0.60 -6.94 21.67
CA GLU A 40 1.42 -8.13 21.44
C GLU A 40 1.87 -8.76 22.76
N LEU A 41 2.31 -7.95 23.72
CA LEU A 41 2.77 -8.45 25.03
C LEU A 41 1.63 -9.11 25.79
N ASP A 42 0.46 -8.50 25.81
CA ASP A 42 -0.70 -9.06 26.55
C ASP A 42 -1.14 -10.42 25.98
N LEU A 43 -1.14 -10.56 24.65
CA LEU A 43 -1.64 -11.77 24.01
C LEU A 43 -0.61 -12.88 23.93
N ARG A 44 0.70 -12.55 23.78
CA ARG A 44 1.77 -13.53 23.65
C ARG A 44 2.37 -13.98 24.98
N GLU A 45 2.04 -13.34 26.10
CA GLU A 45 2.54 -13.74 27.42
C GLU A 45 2.31 -15.24 27.69
N ASN A 46 1.13 -15.75 27.32
CA ASN A 46 0.76 -17.15 27.52
C ASN A 46 0.70 -17.95 26.20
N HIS A 47 0.97 -17.32 25.06
CA HIS A 47 0.93 -17.89 23.71
C HIS A 47 2.11 -17.40 22.89
N PRO A 48 3.35 -17.82 23.23
CA PRO A 48 4.57 -17.32 22.58
C PRO A 48 4.63 -17.62 21.08
N GLU A 49 3.90 -18.63 20.61
CA GLU A 49 3.79 -18.99 19.20
C GLU A 49 2.82 -18.11 18.39
N LEU A 50 2.04 -17.26 19.05
CA LEU A 50 1.07 -16.38 18.39
C LEU A 50 1.77 -15.34 17.51
N ILE A 51 1.28 -15.17 16.29
CA ILE A 51 1.65 -14.07 15.41
C ILE A 51 0.66 -12.92 15.62
N HIS A 52 1.14 -11.79 16.10
CA HIS A 52 0.35 -10.59 16.33
C HIS A 52 0.62 -9.54 15.26
N VAL A 53 -0.37 -9.22 14.44
CA VAL A 53 -0.25 -8.30 13.30
C VAL A 53 -1.02 -7.02 13.58
N THR A 54 -0.34 -5.90 13.57
CA THR A 54 -0.95 -4.57 13.72
C THR A 54 -0.94 -3.83 12.38
N LEU A 55 -2.12 -3.40 11.93
CA LEU A 55 -2.31 -2.49 10.81
C LEU A 55 -2.59 -1.09 11.35
N THR A 56 -1.76 -0.13 10.96
CA THR A 56 -1.93 1.29 11.31
C THR A 56 -1.92 2.17 10.07
N GLY A 57 -2.21 3.47 10.25
CA GLY A 57 -2.04 4.44 9.16
C GLY A 57 -0.59 4.77 8.87
N TYR A 58 0.21 4.96 9.94
CA TYR A 58 1.53 5.60 9.85
C TYR A 58 2.67 4.81 10.52
N GLY A 59 2.38 3.64 11.07
CA GLY A 59 3.34 2.80 11.81
C GLY A 59 3.08 2.81 13.31
N ASN A 60 3.80 1.93 14.03
CA ASN A 60 3.66 1.74 15.47
C ASN A 60 4.60 2.65 16.29
N ASN A 61 5.39 3.47 15.63
CA ASN A 61 6.37 4.35 16.26
C ASN A 61 6.33 5.73 15.62
N GLY A 62 6.78 6.73 16.37
CA GLY A 62 6.86 8.10 15.90
C GLY A 62 5.66 8.96 16.30
N ILE A 63 5.69 10.22 15.87
CA ILE A 63 4.73 11.25 16.29
C ILE A 63 3.29 10.97 15.83
N ASP A 64 3.11 10.21 14.77
CA ASP A 64 1.81 9.90 14.17
C ASP A 64 1.32 8.47 14.50
N GLN A 65 1.97 7.73 15.42
CA GLN A 65 1.66 6.32 15.71
C GLN A 65 0.18 6.05 16.09
N ASP A 66 -0.45 6.95 16.82
CA ASP A 66 -1.84 6.82 17.28
C ASP A 66 -2.83 7.65 16.45
N ARG A 67 -2.35 8.25 15.36
CA ARG A 67 -3.21 9.04 14.48
C ARG A 67 -4.16 8.16 13.69
N LEU A 68 -5.45 8.52 13.73
CA LEU A 68 -6.46 7.86 12.91
C LEU A 68 -6.22 8.12 11.42
N ALA A 69 -6.43 7.08 10.62
CA ALA A 69 -6.19 7.13 9.19
C ALA A 69 -7.18 6.29 8.40
N PHE A 70 -7.30 6.67 7.13
CA PHE A 70 -7.93 5.90 6.07
C PHE A 70 -6.95 5.81 4.90
N ASP A 71 -7.25 5.00 3.91
CA ASP A 71 -6.42 4.91 2.70
C ASP A 71 -6.24 6.28 2.02
N TYR A 72 -7.29 7.12 1.97
CA TYR A 72 -7.21 8.49 1.45
C TYR A 72 -6.17 9.36 2.14
N THR A 73 -6.08 9.26 3.47
CA THR A 73 -5.20 10.14 4.27
C THR A 73 -3.80 9.58 4.40
N ALA A 74 -3.64 8.28 4.65
CA ALA A 74 -2.34 7.67 4.88
C ALA A 74 -1.67 7.19 3.59
N PHE A 75 -2.36 6.40 2.76
CA PHE A 75 -1.79 5.85 1.53
C PHE A 75 -1.71 6.92 0.44
N PHE A 76 -2.84 7.54 0.07
CA PHE A 76 -2.86 8.47 -1.05
C PHE A 76 -2.23 9.82 -0.74
N SER A 77 -2.64 10.48 0.36
CA SER A 77 -2.19 11.84 0.64
C SER A 77 -0.80 11.85 1.29
N ARG A 78 -0.65 11.27 2.50
CA ARG A 78 0.62 11.30 3.23
C ARG A 78 1.70 10.45 2.58
N GLY A 79 1.32 9.33 1.96
CA GLY A 79 2.21 8.45 1.20
C GLY A 79 2.65 9.01 -0.15
N GLY A 80 2.05 10.13 -0.62
CA GLY A 80 2.47 10.84 -1.82
C GLY A 80 1.87 10.31 -3.14
N VAL A 81 1.16 9.19 -3.11
CA VAL A 81 0.60 8.56 -4.32
C VAL A 81 -0.28 9.54 -5.10
N LEU A 82 -1.14 10.30 -4.39
CA LEU A 82 -2.04 11.25 -5.02
C LEU A 82 -1.30 12.40 -5.72
N ASN A 83 -0.11 12.77 -5.22
CA ASN A 83 0.69 13.86 -5.79
C ASN A 83 1.26 13.52 -7.17
N THR A 84 1.41 12.25 -7.52
CA THR A 84 1.91 11.81 -8.83
C THR A 84 0.80 11.53 -9.84
N MET A 85 -0.47 11.65 -9.44
CA MET A 85 -1.61 11.36 -10.29
C MET A 85 -2.12 12.60 -11.01
N GLY A 86 -2.59 12.41 -12.25
CA GLY A 86 -3.19 13.48 -13.03
C GLY A 86 -2.22 14.23 -13.93
N GLU A 87 -2.54 15.49 -14.22
CA GLU A 87 -1.71 16.43 -15.00
C GLU A 87 -1.29 17.59 -14.08
N PRO A 88 -0.09 18.18 -14.26
CA PRO A 88 0.35 19.35 -13.50
C PRO A 88 -0.69 20.49 -13.58
N GLY A 89 -0.94 21.12 -12.43
CA GLY A 89 -1.87 22.25 -12.34
C GLY A 89 -3.36 21.89 -12.31
N ASN A 90 -3.72 20.64 -12.51
CA ASN A 90 -5.09 20.17 -12.38
C ASN A 90 -5.42 19.72 -10.96
N THR A 91 -6.71 19.70 -10.64
CA THR A 91 -7.16 19.07 -9.39
C THR A 91 -6.79 17.59 -9.40
N PRO A 92 -6.14 17.08 -8.34
CA PRO A 92 -5.86 15.65 -8.23
C PRO A 92 -7.15 14.82 -8.35
N PRO A 93 -7.11 13.68 -9.04
CA PRO A 93 -8.28 12.82 -9.18
C PRO A 93 -8.71 12.24 -7.84
N ASN A 94 -10.01 12.02 -7.65
CA ASN A 94 -10.49 11.26 -6.50
C ASN A 94 -10.11 9.78 -6.67
N PRO A 95 -9.28 9.22 -5.78
CA PRO A 95 -8.98 7.79 -5.83
C PRO A 95 -10.22 6.97 -5.48
N ARG A 96 -10.24 5.73 -5.89
CA ARG A 96 -11.31 4.80 -5.49
C ARG A 96 -11.10 4.32 -4.07
N PRO A 97 -12.17 4.20 -3.26
CA PRO A 97 -12.07 3.67 -1.90
C PRO A 97 -11.44 2.28 -1.88
N GLY A 98 -10.59 2.02 -0.91
CA GLY A 98 -10.00 0.72 -0.68
C GLY A 98 -8.80 0.35 -1.55
N GLN A 99 -8.38 1.17 -2.51
CA GLN A 99 -7.18 0.86 -3.33
C GLN A 99 -5.91 0.78 -2.46
N GLY A 100 -5.75 1.70 -1.54
CA GLY A 100 -4.64 1.67 -0.57
C GLY A 100 -4.78 0.52 0.42
N ASP A 101 -6.00 0.26 0.90
CA ASP A 101 -6.29 -0.85 1.82
C ASP A 101 -5.99 -2.21 1.17
N HIS A 102 -6.42 -2.42 -0.08
CA HIS A 102 -6.17 -3.68 -0.81
C HIS A 102 -4.67 -3.90 -1.06
N THR A 103 -3.94 -2.85 -1.43
CA THR A 103 -2.48 -2.93 -1.59
C THR A 103 -1.81 -3.29 -0.27
N THR A 104 -2.25 -2.65 0.82
CA THR A 104 -1.72 -2.91 2.17
C THR A 104 -2.09 -4.31 2.66
N SER A 105 -3.26 -4.83 2.30
CA SER A 105 -3.68 -6.20 2.68
C SER A 105 -2.79 -7.28 2.08
N LEU A 106 -2.24 -7.08 0.88
CA LEU A 106 -1.23 -7.99 0.31
C LEU A 106 0.09 -7.93 1.08
N ALA A 107 0.49 -6.76 1.55
CA ALA A 107 1.66 -6.64 2.42
C ALA A 107 1.45 -7.36 3.76
N ILE A 108 0.26 -7.25 4.35
CA ILE A 108 -0.13 -7.99 5.56
C ILE A 108 -0.05 -9.50 5.31
N LEU A 109 -0.67 -9.98 4.23
CA LEU A 109 -0.64 -11.41 3.88
C LEU A 109 0.79 -11.93 3.71
N SER A 110 1.62 -11.20 2.97
CA SER A 110 3.03 -11.58 2.77
C SER A 110 3.80 -11.63 4.10
N SER A 111 3.57 -10.65 4.97
CA SER A 111 4.21 -10.59 6.29
C SER A 111 3.75 -11.73 7.20
N ILE A 112 2.46 -12.10 7.16
CA ILE A 112 1.92 -13.26 7.90
C ILE A 112 2.58 -14.55 7.42
N LEU A 113 2.70 -14.76 6.09
CA LEU A 113 3.33 -15.97 5.55
C LEU A 113 4.80 -16.08 5.93
N LEU A 114 5.54 -14.97 5.94
CA LEU A 114 6.92 -14.93 6.42
C LEU A 114 7.01 -15.24 7.92
N ALA A 115 6.13 -14.66 8.74
CA ALA A 115 6.07 -14.91 10.17
C ALA A 115 5.70 -16.37 10.50
N LEU A 116 4.77 -16.96 9.76
CA LEU A 116 4.43 -18.39 9.86
C LEU A 116 5.63 -19.27 9.50
N ARG A 117 6.34 -18.93 8.43
CA ARG A 117 7.56 -19.67 8.03
C ARG A 117 8.64 -19.61 9.08
N GLU A 118 8.86 -18.43 9.69
CA GLU A 118 9.82 -18.27 10.78
C GLU A 118 9.39 -19.10 12.00
N ARG A 119 8.12 -19.05 12.37
CA ARG A 119 7.56 -19.85 13.47
C ARG A 119 7.76 -21.36 13.24
N ASP A 120 7.59 -21.84 12.01
CA ASP A 120 7.82 -23.25 11.68
C ASP A 120 9.26 -23.69 11.91
N LEU A 121 10.23 -22.76 11.86
CA LEU A 121 11.64 -23.02 12.08
C LEU A 121 12.06 -22.86 13.55
N THR A 122 11.47 -21.89 14.25
CA THR A 122 11.89 -21.49 15.60
C THR A 122 10.97 -22.01 16.71
N GLY A 123 9.72 -22.31 16.38
CA GLY A 123 8.66 -22.59 17.33
C GLY A 123 8.06 -21.34 17.98
N GLU A 124 8.55 -20.15 17.62
CA GLU A 124 8.11 -18.88 18.24
C GLU A 124 7.37 -17.99 17.22
N GLY A 125 6.27 -17.41 17.66
CA GLY A 125 5.57 -16.35 16.93
C GLY A 125 6.29 -15.01 17.04
N GLN A 126 5.69 -13.98 16.44
CA GLN A 126 6.28 -12.63 16.47
C GLN A 126 5.22 -11.53 16.29
N ALA A 127 5.62 -10.30 16.64
CA ALA A 127 4.88 -9.11 16.28
C ALA A 127 5.21 -8.68 14.85
N VAL A 128 4.18 -8.34 14.09
CA VAL A 128 4.27 -7.81 12.73
C VAL A 128 3.58 -6.46 12.68
N SER A 129 4.26 -5.45 12.15
CA SER A 129 3.68 -4.11 11.95
C SER A 129 3.63 -3.76 10.48
N VAL A 130 2.44 -3.45 9.99
CA VAL A 130 2.20 -2.95 8.62
C VAL A 130 1.44 -1.64 8.70
N ALA A 131 1.78 -0.68 7.83
CA ALA A 131 1.07 0.59 7.76
C ALA A 131 0.67 0.93 6.33
N LEU A 132 -0.44 1.65 6.19
CA LEU A 132 -0.90 2.19 4.91
C LEU A 132 0.17 3.04 4.24
N MET A 133 0.84 3.90 5.02
CA MET A 133 1.94 4.73 4.51
C MET A 133 3.15 3.90 4.05
N HIS A 134 3.47 2.80 4.71
CA HIS A 134 4.56 1.90 4.28
C HIS A 134 4.25 1.25 2.93
N ALA A 135 3.01 0.80 2.74
CA ALA A 135 2.57 0.26 1.45
C ALA A 135 2.58 1.33 0.35
N ALA A 136 2.23 2.59 0.66
CA ALA A 136 2.37 3.71 -0.26
C ALA A 136 3.82 3.97 -0.65
N ILE A 137 4.74 4.01 0.31
CA ILE A 137 6.18 4.17 0.08
C ILE A 137 6.71 3.05 -0.83
N TRP A 138 6.28 1.82 -0.61
CA TRP A 138 6.62 0.70 -1.50
C TRP A 138 6.09 0.92 -2.92
N THR A 139 4.83 1.34 -3.06
CA THR A 139 4.22 1.65 -4.36
C THR A 139 4.95 2.77 -5.09
N MET A 140 5.45 3.77 -4.35
CA MET A 140 6.18 4.93 -4.85
C MET A 140 7.71 4.72 -4.91
N SER A 141 8.20 3.49 -4.76
CA SER A 141 9.63 3.23 -4.57
C SER A 141 10.52 3.78 -5.70
N SER A 142 10.08 3.71 -6.96
CA SER A 142 10.80 4.26 -8.10
C SER A 142 10.89 5.79 -8.03
N ASP A 143 9.76 6.46 -7.80
CA ASP A 143 9.70 7.92 -7.68
C ASP A 143 10.52 8.43 -6.50
N LEU A 144 10.43 7.74 -5.36
CA LEU A 144 11.22 8.08 -4.17
C LEU A 144 12.71 7.86 -4.40
N SER A 145 13.11 6.82 -5.15
CA SER A 145 14.51 6.59 -5.50
C SER A 145 15.06 7.72 -6.38
N VAL A 146 14.28 8.17 -7.35
CA VAL A 146 14.64 9.33 -8.17
C VAL A 146 14.72 10.59 -7.31
N GLY A 147 13.70 10.84 -6.49
CA GLY A 147 13.67 12.00 -5.60
C GLY A 147 14.85 12.07 -4.63
N LEU A 148 15.25 10.92 -4.06
CA LEU A 148 16.41 10.83 -3.18
C LEU A 148 17.73 11.08 -3.94
N ALA A 149 17.82 10.66 -5.19
CA ALA A 149 19.03 10.86 -6.02
C ALA A 149 19.16 12.29 -6.53
N THR A 150 18.05 12.95 -6.86
CA THR A 150 18.04 14.29 -7.47
C THR A 150 17.83 15.42 -6.47
N GLY A 151 17.24 15.11 -5.30
CA GLY A 151 16.78 16.10 -4.33
C GLY A 151 15.43 16.76 -4.70
N GLU A 152 14.77 16.28 -5.76
CA GLU A 152 13.51 16.83 -6.26
C GLU A 152 12.33 15.92 -5.85
N ALA A 153 11.24 16.52 -5.37
CA ALA A 153 10.05 15.75 -5.04
C ALA A 153 9.35 15.25 -6.31
N PRO A 154 8.93 13.97 -6.37
CA PRO A 154 8.16 13.48 -7.50
C PRO A 154 6.82 14.21 -7.60
N GLY A 155 6.40 14.47 -8.83
CA GLY A 155 5.15 15.15 -9.16
C GLY A 155 4.47 14.54 -10.37
N PRO A 156 3.28 15.04 -10.75
CA PRO A 156 2.61 14.60 -11.95
C PRO A 156 3.41 15.03 -13.18
N ILE A 157 3.46 14.15 -14.18
CA ILE A 157 4.16 14.39 -15.45
C ILE A 157 3.13 14.82 -16.50
N MET A 158 3.41 15.92 -17.21
CA MET A 158 2.59 16.33 -18.34
C MET A 158 2.58 15.23 -19.40
N ARG A 159 1.42 15.01 -20.00
CA ARG A 159 1.25 13.98 -21.04
C ARG A 159 2.22 14.17 -22.23
N ILE A 160 2.52 15.41 -22.56
CA ILE A 160 3.43 15.76 -23.68
C ILE A 160 4.92 15.76 -23.31
N GLU A 161 5.25 15.66 -22.01
CA GLU A 161 6.63 15.66 -21.47
C GLU A 161 7.09 14.25 -21.09
N THR A 162 6.43 13.22 -21.62
CA THR A 162 6.85 11.85 -21.39
C THR A 162 8.23 11.59 -22.02
N PRO A 163 9.09 10.77 -21.39
CA PRO A 163 10.44 10.48 -21.91
C PRO A 163 10.46 9.87 -23.31
N SER A 164 9.36 9.29 -23.74
CA SER A 164 9.19 8.69 -25.06
C SER A 164 7.81 9.02 -25.61
N PRO A 165 7.68 9.43 -26.89
CA PRO A 165 6.40 9.62 -27.56
C PRO A 165 5.62 8.31 -27.70
N LEU A 166 6.27 7.17 -27.50
CA LEU A 166 5.67 5.83 -27.56
C LEU A 166 5.17 5.33 -26.19
N VAL A 167 5.25 6.18 -25.17
CA VAL A 167 4.73 5.89 -23.81
C VAL A 167 3.84 7.05 -23.39
N GLY A 168 2.54 6.82 -23.31
CA GLY A 168 1.64 7.89 -22.91
C GLY A 168 0.16 7.60 -23.16
N ARG A 169 -0.63 8.62 -22.87
CA ARG A 169 -2.10 8.57 -23.01
C ARG A 169 -2.51 9.35 -24.25
N PHE A 170 -3.23 8.69 -25.15
CA PHE A 170 -3.66 9.26 -26.42
C PHE A 170 -5.19 9.25 -26.52
N ARG A 171 -5.75 10.37 -26.97
CA ARG A 171 -7.19 10.47 -27.21
C ARG A 171 -7.50 9.91 -28.59
N CYS A 172 -8.43 8.97 -28.66
CA CYS A 172 -8.91 8.35 -29.90
C CYS A 172 -9.97 9.22 -30.57
N ALA A 173 -10.27 8.91 -31.84
CA ALA A 173 -11.30 9.63 -32.61
C ALA A 173 -12.72 9.53 -32.01
N ASP A 174 -12.97 8.51 -31.21
CA ASP A 174 -14.25 8.27 -30.52
C ASP A 174 -14.27 8.85 -29.08
N ASP A 175 -13.35 9.76 -28.77
CA ASP A 175 -13.19 10.43 -27.49
C ASP A 175 -12.78 9.51 -26.32
N ARG A 176 -12.49 8.24 -26.57
CA ARG A 176 -11.89 7.34 -25.58
C ARG A 176 -10.37 7.54 -25.50
N TRP A 177 -9.77 7.03 -24.44
CA TRP A 177 -8.34 7.12 -24.20
C TRP A 177 -7.67 5.78 -24.36
N LEU A 178 -6.53 5.80 -25.05
CA LEU A 178 -5.61 4.65 -25.17
C LEU A 178 -4.37 4.94 -24.33
N MET A 179 -3.92 3.95 -23.56
CA MET A 179 -2.58 3.94 -22.99
C MET A 179 -1.65 3.16 -23.92
N LEU A 180 -0.66 3.86 -24.46
CA LEU A 180 0.38 3.24 -25.27
C LEU A 180 1.63 3.05 -24.41
N THR A 181 2.27 1.89 -24.55
CA THR A 181 3.56 1.60 -23.95
C THR A 181 4.35 0.70 -24.88
N MET A 182 5.38 1.26 -25.53
CA MET A 182 6.30 0.52 -26.39
C MET A 182 7.72 0.64 -25.82
N PRO A 183 8.19 -0.38 -25.12
CA PRO A 183 9.46 -0.31 -24.39
C PRO A 183 10.70 -0.59 -25.27
N ALA A 184 10.51 -1.00 -26.52
CA ALA A 184 11.61 -1.39 -27.40
C ALA A 184 11.38 -0.93 -28.86
N GLU A 185 12.46 -0.63 -29.56
CA GLU A 185 12.43 -0.18 -30.95
C GLU A 185 11.79 -1.19 -31.90
N GLY A 186 11.91 -2.48 -31.64
CA GLY A 186 11.31 -3.55 -32.50
C GLY A 186 9.77 -3.52 -32.60
N TYR A 187 9.08 -2.69 -31.80
CA TYR A 187 7.64 -2.48 -31.94
C TYR A 187 7.28 -1.31 -32.88
N TRP A 188 8.26 -0.51 -33.32
CA TRP A 188 7.98 0.68 -34.10
C TRP A 188 7.40 0.35 -35.48
N GLU A 189 8.08 -0.49 -36.25
CA GLU A 189 7.64 -0.88 -37.58
C GLU A 189 6.23 -1.51 -37.58
N PRO A 190 5.92 -2.56 -36.78
CA PRO A 190 4.58 -3.11 -36.68
C PRO A 190 3.52 -2.08 -36.21
N PHE A 191 3.91 -1.10 -35.39
CA PHE A 191 3.03 -0.04 -34.95
C PHE A 191 2.67 0.92 -36.08
N CYS A 192 3.65 1.36 -36.89
CA CYS A 192 3.43 2.20 -38.05
C CYS A 192 2.53 1.49 -39.09
N GLU A 193 2.76 0.22 -39.33
CA GLU A 193 1.90 -0.61 -40.19
C GLU A 193 0.46 -0.69 -39.65
N ALA A 194 0.28 -0.93 -38.35
CA ALA A 194 -1.02 -0.98 -37.72
C ALA A 194 -1.82 0.34 -37.77
N LEU A 195 -1.11 1.47 -37.87
CA LEU A 195 -1.69 2.79 -38.04
C LEU A 195 -1.89 3.18 -39.51
N ASP A 196 -1.52 2.31 -40.47
CA ASP A 196 -1.52 2.62 -41.91
C ASP A 196 -0.66 3.85 -42.27
N GLN A 197 0.49 3.95 -41.61
CA GLN A 197 1.49 5.05 -41.75
C GLN A 197 2.90 4.49 -41.91
N PRO A 198 3.17 3.64 -42.94
CA PRO A 198 4.47 3.01 -43.12
C PRO A 198 5.63 4.01 -43.37
N GLU A 199 5.30 5.23 -43.86
CA GLU A 199 6.29 6.29 -44.07
C GLU A 199 6.98 6.74 -42.77
N TRP A 200 6.35 6.56 -41.61
CA TRP A 200 6.95 6.91 -40.33
C TRP A 200 8.09 5.96 -39.87
N ILE A 201 8.22 4.80 -40.55
CA ILE A 201 9.27 3.81 -40.22
C ILE A 201 10.67 4.41 -40.45
N THR A 202 10.80 5.31 -41.43
CA THR A 202 12.08 5.90 -41.86
C THR A 202 12.27 7.35 -41.43
N ASP A 203 11.29 7.96 -40.77
CA ASP A 203 11.36 9.30 -40.21
C ASP A 203 12.01 9.30 -38.84
#